data_9ac164d4f1bce108563cfd35213d4d10
#
_entry.id   9ac164d4f1bce108563cfd35213d4d10
#
_cell.length_a   1.000
_cell.length_b   1.000
_cell.length_c   1.000
_cell.angle_alpha   90.00
_cell.angle_beta   90.00
_cell.angle_gamma   90.00
#
_symmetry.space_group_name_H-M   'P 1'
#
loop_
_entity.id
_entity.type
_entity.pdbx_description
1 polymer ?
#
loop_
_entity_poly.entity_id
_entity_poly.type
_entity_poly.pdbx_seq_one_letter_code
_entity_poly.pdbx_strand_id
1 'polypeptide(L)'
;MKRIALIFIIMMSSIASYAINPTRTYSNTPVKMELEHEVLRIETKDGMSLNVWHLPSSETGTPIIISQSDAGNMGDWLYLGLYLQAYGLDVWMYDYRGFGESEDFNIIQNQLFHIEFTEDLAAICDYAYSKTGKVPVLIGISMGTIIVNEYIRKADIPVSHLVFDGYVVDPQKWIDKLAKNGKVVMLPKGYKNRKYKQKNRNTLFIVAEKDQYSIVADIPKGNADMQHVKVFDCEHISGFFKQPVEYTETILALLKNN
;
A
#
# COMPACT_ATOMS: atom_id res chain seq x y z
N MET A 1 -26.71 59.45 -2.25
CA MET A 1 -25.71 58.51 -1.74
C MET A 1 -26.06 57.12 -2.26
N LYS A 2 -25.38 56.64 -3.30
CA LYS A 2 -25.61 55.32 -3.92
C LYS A 2 -24.77 54.28 -3.12
N ARG A 3 -25.42 53.31 -2.49
CA ARG A 3 -24.75 52.18 -1.81
C ARG A 3 -24.31 51.19 -2.90
N ILE A 4 -23.01 51.06 -3.09
CA ILE A 4 -22.39 50.01 -3.91
C ILE A 4 -22.36 48.76 -3.03
N ALA A 5 -23.17 47.77 -3.38
CA ALA A 5 -23.10 46.44 -2.80
C ALA A 5 -21.92 45.69 -3.45
N LEU A 6 -20.88 45.43 -2.68
CA LEU A 6 -19.73 44.64 -3.10
C LEU A 6 -20.14 43.17 -2.96
N ILE A 7 -20.45 42.52 -4.10
CA ILE A 7 -20.70 41.07 -4.13
C ILE A 7 -19.34 40.41 -4.09
N PHE A 8 -18.97 39.79 -2.97
CA PHE A 8 -17.86 38.87 -2.85
C PHE A 8 -18.28 37.54 -3.49
N ILE A 9 -17.85 37.31 -4.72
CA ILE A 9 -17.89 35.96 -5.32
C ILE A 9 -16.77 35.17 -4.66
N ILE A 10 -17.11 34.36 -3.66
CA ILE A 10 -16.23 33.32 -3.15
C ILE A 10 -16.14 32.26 -4.24
N MET A 11 -15.08 32.31 -5.04
CA MET A 11 -14.66 31.18 -5.85
C MET A 11 -14.26 30.06 -4.87
N MET A 12 -15.20 29.19 -4.57
CA MET A 12 -14.85 27.87 -4.03
C MET A 12 -14.09 27.13 -5.13
N SER A 13 -12.76 27.25 -5.11
CA SER A 13 -11.92 26.30 -5.82
C SER A 13 -12.24 24.92 -5.25
N SER A 14 -13.01 24.12 -5.98
CA SER A 14 -13.14 22.71 -5.71
C SER A 14 -11.73 22.13 -5.83
N ILE A 15 -11.08 21.89 -4.68
CA ILE A 15 -9.86 21.09 -4.64
C ILE A 15 -10.30 19.73 -5.13
N ALA A 16 -9.99 19.42 -6.40
CA ALA A 16 -10.23 18.10 -6.96
C ALA A 16 -9.46 17.10 -6.10
N SER A 17 -10.16 16.37 -5.27
CA SER A 17 -9.57 15.31 -4.45
C SER A 17 -9.37 14.09 -5.34
N TYR A 18 -8.16 13.93 -5.84
CA TYR A 18 -7.78 12.78 -6.65
C TYR A 18 -7.81 11.49 -5.81
N ALA A 19 -8.10 10.36 -6.46
CA ALA A 19 -8.02 9.04 -5.85
C ALA A 19 -6.60 8.50 -5.91
N ILE A 20 -5.81 8.91 -6.92
CA ILE A 20 -4.39 8.60 -7.04
C ILE A 20 -3.65 9.92 -7.20
N ASN A 21 -2.67 10.16 -6.34
CA ASN A 21 -1.90 11.41 -6.33
C ASN A 21 -0.39 11.13 -6.14
N PRO A 22 0.29 10.58 -7.15
CA PRO A 22 1.70 10.23 -7.07
C PRO A 22 2.58 11.48 -7.04
N THR A 23 3.72 11.40 -6.37
CA THR A 23 4.80 12.37 -6.47
C THR A 23 6.04 11.74 -7.10
N ARG A 24 6.77 12.55 -7.91
CA ARG A 24 8.01 12.10 -8.58
C ARG A 24 9.25 12.37 -7.73
N THR A 25 9.14 13.24 -6.73
CA THR A 25 10.26 13.67 -5.88
C THR A 25 10.15 13.01 -4.51
N TYR A 26 11.25 12.43 -4.04
CA TYR A 26 11.32 11.84 -2.70
C TYR A 26 11.58 12.88 -1.62
N SER A 27 10.75 12.85 -0.57
CA SER A 27 10.98 13.59 0.68
C SER A 27 12.14 12.97 1.45
N ASN A 28 12.17 11.65 1.52
CA ASN A 28 13.19 10.84 2.18
C ASN A 28 13.78 9.82 1.20
N THR A 29 15.07 9.54 1.35
CA THR A 29 15.75 8.49 0.58
C THR A 29 16.67 7.70 1.51
N PRO A 30 16.98 6.42 1.22
CA PRO A 30 17.91 5.63 2.01
C PRO A 30 19.28 6.32 2.15
N VAL A 31 19.75 6.99 1.08
CA VAL A 31 21.02 7.77 1.10
C VAL A 31 20.98 8.88 2.13
N LYS A 32 19.90 9.69 2.17
CA LYS A 32 19.76 10.78 3.15
C LYS A 32 19.71 10.28 4.60
N MET A 33 19.27 9.03 4.79
CA MET A 33 19.15 8.41 6.11
C MET A 33 20.33 7.50 6.45
N GLU A 34 21.37 7.45 5.60
CA GLU A 34 22.58 6.65 5.77
C GLU A 34 22.25 5.14 5.97
N LEU A 35 21.22 4.64 5.32
CA LEU A 35 20.81 3.24 5.40
C LEU A 35 21.61 2.38 4.44
N GLU A 36 21.95 1.16 4.87
CA GLU A 36 22.42 0.13 3.95
C GLU A 36 21.28 -0.25 2.99
N HIS A 37 21.53 -0.10 1.69
CA HIS A 37 20.51 -0.33 0.69
C HIS A 37 21.11 -0.59 -0.69
N GLU A 38 20.29 -1.17 -1.56
CA GLU A 38 20.53 -1.27 -3.00
C GLU A 38 19.43 -0.54 -3.75
N VAL A 39 19.79 0.18 -4.81
CA VAL A 39 18.82 0.74 -5.76
C VAL A 39 18.80 -0.14 -6.99
N LEU A 40 17.64 -0.70 -7.31
CA LEU A 40 17.48 -1.64 -8.40
C LEU A 40 16.50 -1.09 -9.44
N ARG A 41 16.66 -1.51 -10.69
CA ARG A 41 15.68 -1.37 -11.77
C ARG A 41 15.15 -2.75 -12.12
N ILE A 42 13.85 -2.96 -11.92
CA ILE A 42 13.19 -4.24 -12.18
C ILE A 42 12.18 -4.03 -13.30
N GLU A 43 12.31 -4.82 -14.36
CA GLU A 43 11.38 -4.79 -15.49
C GLU A 43 10.17 -5.68 -15.22
N THR A 44 8.99 -5.13 -15.53
CA THR A 44 7.73 -5.89 -15.52
C THR A 44 7.59 -6.74 -16.78
N LYS A 45 6.68 -7.72 -16.77
CA LYS A 45 6.42 -8.57 -17.95
C LYS A 45 5.93 -7.79 -19.18
N ASP A 46 5.31 -6.64 -18.97
CA ASP A 46 4.85 -5.72 -20.01
C ASP A 46 5.86 -4.60 -20.35
N GLY A 47 7.11 -4.70 -19.83
CA GLY A 47 8.25 -3.91 -20.25
C GLY A 47 8.42 -2.56 -19.53
N MET A 48 7.74 -2.35 -18.38
CA MET A 48 7.90 -1.13 -17.58
C MET A 48 9.07 -1.27 -16.60
N SER A 49 9.89 -0.23 -16.47
CA SER A 49 11.02 -0.20 -15.54
C SER A 49 10.62 0.41 -14.20
N LEU A 50 10.71 -0.37 -13.13
CA LEU A 50 10.34 0.04 -11.77
C LEU A 50 11.58 0.43 -10.96
N ASN A 51 11.48 1.51 -10.18
CA ASN A 51 12.48 1.86 -9.18
C ASN A 51 12.21 1.12 -7.87
N VAL A 52 13.23 0.48 -7.33
CA VAL A 52 13.15 -0.37 -6.15
C VAL A 52 14.27 -0.04 -5.19
N TRP A 53 13.95 0.09 -3.91
CA TRP A 53 14.91 0.12 -2.82
C TRP A 53 14.86 -1.23 -2.09
N HIS A 54 15.98 -1.92 -2.09
CA HIS A 54 16.19 -3.12 -1.30
C HIS A 54 17.00 -2.74 -0.06
N LEU A 55 16.42 -2.94 1.11
CA LEU A 55 17.05 -2.77 2.42
C LEU A 55 17.40 -4.16 2.94
N PRO A 56 18.64 -4.64 2.70
CA PRO A 56 19.01 -6.02 2.97
C PRO A 56 19.08 -6.29 4.47
N SER A 57 18.87 -7.56 4.84
CA SER A 57 19.13 -8.05 6.19
C SER A 57 19.96 -9.33 6.14
N SER A 58 20.90 -9.45 7.09
CA SER A 58 21.72 -10.65 7.25
C SER A 58 21.01 -11.77 8.02
N GLU A 59 19.93 -11.48 8.74
CA GLU A 59 19.37 -12.41 9.74
C GLU A 59 18.34 -13.38 9.17
N THR A 60 17.30 -12.91 8.51
CA THR A 60 16.18 -13.78 8.10
C THR A 60 16.17 -14.11 6.62
N GLY A 61 16.57 -13.18 5.78
CA GLY A 61 16.52 -13.28 4.32
C GLY A 61 15.11 -13.57 3.77
N THR A 62 14.04 -13.47 4.57
CA THR A 62 12.67 -13.58 4.08
C THR A 62 12.24 -12.22 3.57
N PRO A 63 11.90 -12.09 2.27
CA PRO A 63 11.57 -10.81 1.68
C PRO A 63 10.23 -10.29 2.21
N ILE A 64 10.24 -9.04 2.66
CA ILE A 64 9.05 -8.26 3.02
C ILE A 64 8.85 -7.23 1.92
N ILE A 65 7.75 -7.30 1.19
CA ILE A 65 7.45 -6.39 0.09
C ILE A 65 6.35 -5.42 0.52
N ILE A 66 6.62 -4.11 0.42
CA ILE A 66 5.67 -3.07 0.79
C ILE A 66 5.00 -2.53 -0.48
N SER A 67 3.70 -2.76 -0.59
CA SER A 67 2.81 -2.22 -1.61
C SER A 67 2.10 -0.99 -1.04
N GLN A 68 2.54 0.20 -1.44
CA GLN A 68 2.21 1.49 -0.83
C GLN A 68 0.79 1.99 -1.13
N SER A 69 0.44 3.15 -0.54
CA SER A 69 -0.85 3.82 -0.73
C SER A 69 -0.97 4.52 -2.09
N ASP A 70 -2.09 5.20 -2.29
CA ASP A 70 -2.48 5.90 -3.52
C ASP A 70 -1.80 7.26 -3.74
N ALA A 71 -1.10 7.78 -2.72
CA ALA A 71 -0.47 9.10 -2.77
C ALA A 71 1.02 9.03 -2.43
N GLY A 72 1.77 10.04 -2.88
CA GLY A 72 3.20 10.16 -2.61
C GLY A 72 4.05 9.21 -3.44
N ASN A 73 4.99 8.55 -2.80
CA ASN A 73 5.90 7.54 -3.36
C ASN A 73 6.47 6.66 -2.24
N MET A 74 7.30 5.66 -2.58
CA MET A 74 7.86 4.73 -1.58
C MET A 74 8.67 5.44 -0.47
N GLY A 75 9.21 6.64 -0.74
CA GLY A 75 9.96 7.42 0.25
C GLY A 75 9.13 7.87 1.45
N ASP A 76 7.80 7.97 1.31
CA ASP A 76 6.90 8.31 2.42
C ASP A 76 6.78 7.16 3.44
N TRP A 77 7.08 5.94 3.02
CA TRP A 77 7.06 4.73 3.83
C TRP A 77 8.46 4.24 4.25
N LEU A 78 9.50 5.01 3.93
CA LEU A 78 10.89 4.60 4.20
C LEU A 78 11.16 4.37 5.70
N TYR A 79 10.52 5.14 6.60
CA TYR A 79 10.64 4.90 8.03
C TYR A 79 10.07 3.53 8.45
N LEU A 80 8.99 3.06 7.83
CA LEU A 80 8.49 1.70 8.06
C LEU A 80 9.52 0.67 7.59
N GLY A 81 10.10 0.87 6.40
CA GLY A 81 11.19 0.02 5.89
C GLY A 81 12.38 -0.03 6.84
N LEU A 82 12.81 1.13 7.38
CA LEU A 82 13.88 1.24 8.35
C LEU A 82 13.59 0.44 9.64
N TYR A 83 12.39 0.60 10.20
CA TYR A 83 12.01 -0.14 11.41
C TYR A 83 12.02 -1.65 11.17
N LEU A 84 11.46 -2.12 10.06
CA LEU A 84 11.46 -3.54 9.71
C LEU A 84 12.90 -4.06 9.50
N GLN A 85 13.76 -3.31 8.79
CA GLN A 85 15.17 -3.66 8.60
C GLN A 85 15.92 -3.73 9.94
N ALA A 86 15.70 -2.77 10.85
CA ALA A 86 16.33 -2.75 12.17
C ALA A 86 15.97 -3.97 13.04
N TYR A 87 14.84 -4.62 12.76
CA TYR A 87 14.45 -5.90 13.38
C TYR A 87 14.93 -7.13 12.58
N GLY A 88 15.86 -6.95 11.64
CA GLY A 88 16.48 -8.05 10.91
C GLY A 88 15.66 -8.57 9.73
N LEU A 89 14.72 -7.80 9.19
CA LEU A 89 13.91 -8.20 8.04
C LEU A 89 14.50 -7.68 6.72
N ASP A 90 14.36 -8.48 5.67
CA ASP A 90 14.81 -8.17 4.31
C ASP A 90 13.70 -7.41 3.55
N VAL A 91 13.85 -6.07 3.42
CA VAL A 91 12.75 -5.20 2.99
C VAL A 91 12.91 -4.74 1.56
N TRP A 92 11.84 -4.89 0.78
CA TRP A 92 11.72 -4.48 -0.60
C TRP A 92 10.64 -3.42 -0.75
N MET A 93 11.04 -2.21 -1.14
CA MET A 93 10.15 -1.08 -1.39
C MET A 93 10.22 -0.73 -2.87
N TYR A 94 9.10 -0.38 -3.47
CA TYR A 94 9.07 -0.04 -4.88
C TYR A 94 8.05 1.06 -5.16
N ASP A 95 8.32 1.82 -6.21
CA ASP A 95 7.34 2.73 -6.78
C ASP A 95 6.53 2.00 -7.86
N TYR A 96 5.21 2.14 -7.82
CA TYR A 96 4.40 1.76 -8.98
C TYR A 96 4.83 2.56 -10.21
N ARG A 97 4.56 2.04 -11.40
CA ARG A 97 4.68 2.84 -12.63
C ARG A 97 3.99 4.19 -12.49
N GLY A 98 4.66 5.27 -12.90
CA GLY A 98 4.17 6.65 -12.74
C GLY A 98 4.39 7.27 -11.35
N PHE A 99 4.92 6.52 -10.35
CA PHE A 99 5.30 7.03 -9.05
C PHE A 99 6.83 7.20 -8.96
N GLY A 100 7.30 8.08 -8.06
CA GLY A 100 8.72 8.29 -7.74
C GLY A 100 9.60 8.32 -8.98
N GLU A 101 10.58 7.44 -9.05
CA GLU A 101 11.49 7.29 -10.19
C GLU A 101 11.17 6.08 -11.09
N SER A 102 10.08 5.36 -10.87
CA SER A 102 9.60 4.37 -11.82
C SER A 102 9.23 5.02 -13.15
N GLU A 103 9.23 4.25 -14.22
CA GLU A 103 8.92 4.71 -15.57
C GLU A 103 7.57 5.42 -15.64
N ASP A 104 7.46 6.42 -16.51
CA ASP A 104 6.26 7.23 -16.68
C ASP A 104 5.07 6.39 -17.12
N PHE A 105 3.93 6.65 -16.51
CA PHE A 105 2.68 6.00 -16.82
C PHE A 105 1.53 7.02 -16.82
N ASN A 106 0.57 6.82 -17.69
CA ASN A 106 -0.59 7.71 -17.77
C ASN A 106 -1.58 7.43 -16.62
N ILE A 107 -1.35 8.05 -15.47
CA ILE A 107 -2.19 7.92 -14.29
C ILE A 107 -3.54 8.60 -14.54
N ILE A 108 -4.63 7.84 -14.44
CA ILE A 108 -5.99 8.36 -14.40
C ILE A 108 -6.34 8.64 -12.93
N GLN A 109 -6.15 9.89 -12.52
CA GLN A 109 -6.18 10.31 -11.11
C GLN A 109 -7.49 10.05 -10.38
N ASN A 110 -8.60 9.93 -11.09
CA ASN A 110 -9.90 9.61 -10.49
C ASN A 110 -10.24 8.12 -10.50
N GLN A 111 -9.32 7.23 -10.90
CA GLN A 111 -9.44 5.79 -10.64
C GLN A 111 -8.97 5.45 -9.22
N LEU A 112 -9.62 4.46 -8.60
CA LEU A 112 -9.22 3.98 -7.26
C LEU A 112 -7.85 3.29 -7.28
N PHE A 113 -7.50 2.64 -8.39
CA PHE A 113 -6.22 2.00 -8.66
C PHE A 113 -6.09 1.69 -10.16
N HIS A 114 -4.90 1.32 -10.61
CA HIS A 114 -4.65 0.77 -11.94
C HIS A 114 -4.41 -0.74 -11.86
N ILE A 115 -4.99 -1.51 -12.78
CA ILE A 115 -4.83 -2.99 -12.83
C ILE A 115 -3.36 -3.35 -13.04
N GLU A 116 -2.64 -2.53 -13.78
CA GLU A 116 -1.23 -2.65 -14.11
C GLU A 116 -0.32 -2.65 -12.87
N PHE A 117 -0.71 -2.01 -11.78
CA PHE A 117 0.03 -2.04 -10.51
C PHE A 117 0.14 -3.46 -9.91
N THR A 118 -0.76 -4.37 -10.32
CA THR A 118 -0.64 -5.80 -9.96
C THR A 118 0.53 -6.47 -10.67
N GLU A 119 0.81 -6.08 -11.92
CA GLU A 119 1.97 -6.57 -12.67
C GLU A 119 3.27 -6.00 -12.09
N ASP A 120 3.23 -4.74 -11.59
CA ASP A 120 4.37 -4.15 -10.88
C ASP A 120 4.72 -4.97 -9.64
N LEU A 121 3.74 -5.25 -8.77
CA LEU A 121 3.95 -6.10 -7.59
C LEU A 121 4.45 -7.50 -7.98
N ALA A 122 3.90 -8.09 -9.05
CA ALA A 122 4.32 -9.41 -9.52
C ALA A 122 5.81 -9.43 -9.90
N ALA A 123 6.30 -8.40 -10.61
CA ALA A 123 7.70 -8.30 -10.98
C ALA A 123 8.62 -8.24 -9.76
N ILE A 124 8.22 -7.49 -8.72
CA ILE A 124 9.00 -7.40 -7.47
C ILE A 124 9.01 -8.75 -6.74
N CYS A 125 7.85 -9.42 -6.64
CA CYS A 125 7.75 -10.75 -6.01
C CYS A 125 8.61 -11.79 -6.73
N ASP A 126 8.52 -11.85 -8.08
CA ASP A 126 9.28 -12.78 -8.92
C ASP A 126 10.79 -12.54 -8.74
N TYR A 127 11.21 -11.27 -8.75
CA TYR A 127 12.62 -10.92 -8.59
C TYR A 127 13.13 -11.25 -7.18
N ALA A 128 12.43 -10.83 -6.11
CA ALA A 128 12.81 -11.12 -4.74
C ALA A 128 12.88 -12.63 -4.47
N TYR A 129 11.91 -13.41 -4.98
CA TYR A 129 11.93 -14.86 -4.89
C TYR A 129 13.12 -15.46 -5.63
N SER A 130 13.46 -14.98 -6.84
CA SER A 130 14.60 -15.45 -7.61
C SER A 130 15.93 -15.20 -6.88
N LYS A 131 16.03 -14.12 -6.12
CA LYS A 131 17.24 -13.76 -5.35
C LYS A 131 17.38 -14.53 -4.05
N THR A 132 16.28 -14.75 -3.35
CA THR A 132 16.28 -15.29 -1.98
C THR A 132 15.90 -16.77 -1.91
N GLY A 133 15.19 -17.29 -2.91
CA GLY A 133 14.56 -18.61 -2.86
C GLY A 133 13.45 -18.73 -1.82
N LYS A 134 13.06 -17.61 -1.19
CA LYS A 134 12.08 -17.56 -0.08
C LYS A 134 10.79 -16.92 -0.48
N VAL A 135 9.70 -17.48 0.03
CA VAL A 135 8.34 -16.99 -0.17
C VAL A 135 8.15 -15.64 0.51
N PRO A 136 7.70 -14.59 -0.19
CA PRO A 136 7.59 -13.26 0.37
C PRO A 136 6.44 -13.11 1.37
N VAL A 137 6.61 -12.14 2.26
CA VAL A 137 5.53 -11.50 3.05
C VAL A 137 5.10 -10.25 2.32
N LEU A 138 3.80 -9.99 2.21
CA LEU A 138 3.29 -8.80 1.56
C LEU A 138 2.61 -7.87 2.57
N ILE A 139 3.02 -6.61 2.55
CA ILE A 139 2.37 -5.52 3.27
C ILE A 139 1.64 -4.66 2.25
N GLY A 140 0.31 -4.60 2.32
CA GLY A 140 -0.51 -3.69 1.52
C GLY A 140 -1.04 -2.56 2.38
N ILE A 141 -0.90 -1.32 1.91
CA ILE A 141 -1.32 -0.12 2.62
C ILE A 141 -2.37 0.61 1.78
N SER A 142 -3.59 0.77 2.29
CA SER A 142 -4.72 1.43 1.61
C SER A 142 -4.94 0.87 0.18
N MET A 143 -4.69 1.64 -0.88
CA MET A 143 -4.73 1.15 -2.28
C MET A 143 -3.88 -0.11 -2.45
N GLY A 144 -2.71 -0.19 -1.82
CA GLY A 144 -1.84 -1.36 -1.86
C GLY A 144 -2.53 -2.65 -1.41
N THR A 145 -3.55 -2.57 -0.55
CA THR A 145 -4.33 -3.75 -0.14
C THR A 145 -5.14 -4.33 -1.31
N ILE A 146 -5.63 -3.49 -2.23
CA ILE A 146 -6.30 -3.92 -3.45
C ILE A 146 -5.31 -4.64 -4.36
N ILE A 147 -4.13 -4.04 -4.54
CA ILE A 147 -3.07 -4.56 -5.41
C ILE A 147 -2.61 -5.94 -4.92
N VAL A 148 -2.33 -6.07 -3.62
CA VAL A 148 -1.97 -7.35 -2.99
C VAL A 148 -3.08 -8.39 -3.18
N ASN A 149 -4.36 -8.01 -2.98
CA ASN A 149 -5.49 -8.91 -3.19
C ASN A 149 -5.59 -9.40 -4.63
N GLU A 150 -5.41 -8.52 -5.61
CA GLU A 150 -5.44 -8.88 -7.02
C GLU A 150 -4.27 -9.80 -7.39
N TYR A 151 -3.08 -9.53 -6.84
CA TYR A 151 -1.88 -10.34 -7.03
C TYR A 151 -2.06 -11.76 -6.50
N ILE A 152 -2.41 -11.92 -5.22
CA ILE A 152 -2.50 -13.26 -4.59
C ILE A 152 -3.57 -14.18 -5.18
N ARG A 153 -4.50 -13.62 -5.96
CA ARG A 153 -5.50 -14.42 -6.69
C ARG A 153 -4.94 -15.04 -7.97
N LYS A 154 -3.89 -14.44 -8.54
CA LYS A 154 -3.29 -14.83 -9.82
C LYS A 154 -1.86 -15.34 -9.67
N ALA A 155 -1.26 -15.15 -8.48
CA ALA A 155 0.15 -15.39 -8.27
C ALA A 155 0.52 -16.87 -8.45
N ASP A 156 1.59 -17.09 -9.20
CA ASP A 156 2.24 -18.40 -9.36
C ASP A 156 3.14 -18.69 -8.15
N ILE A 157 3.68 -17.64 -7.52
CA ILE A 157 4.50 -17.74 -6.30
C ILE A 157 3.58 -17.66 -5.08
N PRO A 158 3.67 -18.61 -4.13
CA PRO A 158 2.93 -18.52 -2.89
C PRO A 158 3.36 -17.29 -2.09
N VAL A 159 2.51 -16.84 -1.17
CA VAL A 159 2.78 -15.75 -0.22
C VAL A 159 2.66 -16.35 1.17
N SER A 160 3.65 -16.08 2.05
CA SER A 160 3.67 -16.68 3.38
C SER A 160 2.69 -16.01 4.35
N HIS A 161 2.78 -14.70 4.46
CA HIS A 161 1.97 -13.87 5.37
C HIS A 161 1.47 -12.62 4.66
N LEU A 162 0.35 -12.09 5.14
CA LEU A 162 -0.24 -10.87 4.64
C LEU A 162 -0.42 -9.86 5.78
N VAL A 163 -0.06 -8.61 5.53
CA VAL A 163 -0.38 -7.48 6.40
C VAL A 163 -1.18 -6.48 5.59
N PHE A 164 -2.36 -6.12 6.06
CA PHE A 164 -3.24 -5.15 5.43
C PHE A 164 -3.50 -3.99 6.38
N ASP A 165 -2.98 -2.81 6.07
CA ASP A 165 -3.26 -1.57 6.78
C ASP A 165 -4.25 -0.71 5.97
N GLY A 166 -5.37 -0.33 6.60
CA GLY A 166 -6.45 0.38 5.91
C GLY A 166 -7.10 -0.47 4.82
N TYR A 167 -7.47 -1.71 5.13
CA TYR A 167 -7.91 -2.73 4.18
C TYR A 167 -9.15 -2.34 3.37
N VAL A 168 -9.02 -2.32 2.06
CA VAL A 168 -10.13 -2.11 1.11
C VAL A 168 -10.78 -3.44 0.75
N VAL A 169 -11.73 -3.86 1.57
CA VAL A 169 -12.43 -5.16 1.44
C VAL A 169 -13.24 -5.25 0.15
N ASP A 170 -13.91 -4.18 -0.20
CA ASP A 170 -14.82 -4.07 -1.32
C ASP A 170 -14.61 -2.71 -2.00
N PRO A 171 -13.85 -2.66 -3.11
CA PRO A 171 -13.59 -1.41 -3.82
C PRO A 171 -14.85 -0.64 -4.23
N GLN A 172 -15.96 -1.31 -4.57
CA GLN A 172 -17.21 -0.62 -4.91
C GLN A 172 -17.80 0.09 -3.69
N LYS A 173 -17.85 -0.59 -2.53
CA LYS A 173 -18.31 0.05 -1.29
C LYS A 173 -17.45 1.25 -0.92
N TRP A 174 -16.14 1.18 -1.18
CA TRP A 174 -15.23 2.29 -0.95
C TRP A 174 -15.57 3.48 -1.82
N ILE A 175 -15.79 3.27 -3.11
CA ILE A 175 -16.24 4.32 -4.04
C ILE A 175 -17.55 4.93 -3.56
N ASP A 176 -18.51 4.11 -3.14
CA ASP A 176 -19.80 4.60 -2.64
C ASP A 176 -19.65 5.45 -1.37
N LYS A 177 -18.72 5.09 -0.46
CA LYS A 177 -18.36 5.89 0.71
C LYS A 177 -17.69 7.20 0.32
N LEU A 178 -16.75 7.18 -0.62
CA LEU A 178 -16.06 8.38 -1.14
C LEU A 178 -17.04 9.33 -1.81
N ALA A 179 -17.98 8.80 -2.61
CA ALA A 179 -19.00 9.60 -3.29
C ALA A 179 -19.92 10.35 -2.31
N LYS A 180 -20.27 9.74 -1.16
CA LYS A 180 -21.01 10.41 -0.08
C LYS A 180 -20.26 11.62 0.50
N ASN A 181 -18.94 11.63 0.40
CA ASN A 181 -18.05 12.72 0.82
C ASN A 181 -17.68 13.65 -0.36
N GLY A 182 -18.42 13.60 -1.47
CA GLY A 182 -18.24 14.47 -2.62
C GLY A 182 -17.06 14.13 -3.53
N LYS A 183 -16.42 12.97 -3.35
CA LYS A 183 -15.31 12.51 -4.20
C LYS A 183 -15.84 11.68 -5.36
N VAL A 184 -15.46 12.05 -6.59
CA VAL A 184 -15.79 11.28 -7.79
C VAL A 184 -14.64 10.35 -8.13
N VAL A 185 -14.80 9.08 -7.74
CA VAL A 185 -13.81 8.03 -7.98
C VAL A 185 -14.45 6.90 -8.76
N MET A 186 -13.71 6.26 -9.64
CA MET A 186 -14.17 5.15 -10.47
C MET A 186 -13.27 3.92 -10.33
N LEU A 187 -13.82 2.76 -10.63
CA LEU A 187 -13.04 1.53 -10.80
C LEU A 187 -12.38 1.49 -12.18
N PRO A 188 -11.25 0.79 -12.32
CA PRO A 188 -10.64 0.56 -13.62
C PRO A 188 -11.63 -0.12 -14.59
N LYS A 189 -11.55 0.25 -15.87
CA LYS A 189 -12.40 -0.37 -16.91
C LYS A 189 -12.20 -1.89 -16.93
N GLY A 190 -13.30 -2.62 -16.89
CA GLY A 190 -13.29 -4.09 -16.92
C GLY A 190 -12.98 -4.76 -15.58
N TYR A 191 -12.74 -3.99 -14.51
CA TYR A 191 -12.62 -4.55 -13.18
C TYR A 191 -13.92 -5.24 -12.75
N LYS A 192 -13.80 -6.49 -12.32
CA LYS A 192 -14.92 -7.25 -11.73
C LYS A 192 -14.75 -7.24 -10.23
N ASN A 193 -15.63 -6.54 -9.51
CA ASN A 193 -15.60 -6.53 -8.06
C ASN A 193 -15.71 -7.97 -7.52
N ARG A 194 -14.70 -8.41 -6.80
CA ARG A 194 -14.62 -9.75 -6.25
C ARG A 194 -14.26 -9.64 -4.78
N LYS A 195 -15.11 -10.21 -3.94
CA LYS A 195 -14.79 -10.31 -2.52
C LYS A 195 -13.56 -11.17 -2.33
N TYR A 196 -12.63 -10.67 -1.54
CA TYR A 196 -11.46 -11.43 -1.11
C TYR A 196 -11.90 -12.68 -0.35
N LYS A 197 -11.37 -13.82 -0.74
CA LYS A 197 -11.50 -15.06 0.02
C LYS A 197 -10.12 -15.41 0.56
N GLN A 198 -9.91 -15.10 1.82
CA GLN A 198 -8.73 -15.54 2.54
C GLN A 198 -8.75 -17.07 2.62
N LYS A 199 -7.81 -17.73 1.95
CA LYS A 199 -7.62 -19.17 2.06
C LYS A 199 -6.29 -19.42 2.76
N ASN A 200 -6.35 -19.95 3.98
CA ASN A 200 -5.21 -20.57 4.67
C ASN A 200 -3.90 -19.76 4.64
N ARG A 201 -3.96 -18.46 4.95
CA ARG A 201 -2.78 -17.60 5.06
C ARG A 201 -2.84 -16.82 6.36
N ASN A 202 -1.73 -16.77 7.08
CA ASN A 202 -1.58 -15.91 8.23
C ASN A 202 -1.74 -14.45 7.80
N THR A 203 -2.77 -13.78 8.26
CA THR A 203 -3.11 -12.41 7.85
C THR A 203 -3.33 -11.53 9.06
N LEU A 204 -2.64 -10.39 9.07
CA LEU A 204 -2.86 -9.30 10.02
C LEU A 204 -3.63 -8.18 9.33
N PHE A 205 -4.74 -7.77 9.93
CA PHE A 205 -5.46 -6.55 9.57
C PHE A 205 -5.16 -5.47 10.60
N ILE A 206 -4.57 -4.39 10.16
CA ILE A 206 -4.33 -3.18 10.95
C ILE A 206 -5.45 -2.20 10.62
N VAL A 207 -6.17 -1.76 11.64
CA VAL A 207 -7.34 -0.89 11.51
C VAL A 207 -7.13 0.34 12.36
N ALA A 208 -7.42 1.50 11.80
CA ALA A 208 -7.45 2.75 12.54
C ALA A 208 -8.86 2.95 13.14
N GLU A 209 -8.96 3.25 14.44
CA GLU A 209 -10.24 3.41 15.14
C GLU A 209 -11.09 4.54 14.57
N LYS A 210 -10.42 5.61 14.13
CA LYS A 210 -11.06 6.82 13.55
C LYS A 210 -11.25 6.73 12.03
N ASP A 211 -10.93 5.59 11.42
CA ASP A 211 -11.11 5.39 9.99
C ASP A 211 -12.59 5.21 9.65
N GLN A 212 -13.07 6.01 8.72
CA GLN A 212 -14.45 5.93 8.24
C GLN A 212 -14.62 4.96 7.06
N TYR A 213 -13.52 4.53 6.44
CA TYR A 213 -13.50 3.75 5.21
C TYR A 213 -13.18 2.28 5.46
N SER A 214 -12.18 1.98 6.28
CA SER A 214 -11.71 0.64 6.60
C SER A 214 -11.99 0.31 8.05
N ILE A 215 -13.17 -0.24 8.34
CA ILE A 215 -13.61 -0.52 9.71
C ILE A 215 -13.54 -2.03 10.03
N VAL A 216 -13.37 -2.38 11.29
CA VAL A 216 -13.29 -3.77 11.76
C VAL A 216 -14.47 -4.61 11.27
N ALA A 217 -15.68 -4.04 11.22
CA ALA A 217 -16.89 -4.74 10.77
C ALA A 217 -16.87 -5.16 9.29
N ASP A 218 -16.04 -4.54 8.46
CA ASP A 218 -15.88 -4.87 7.05
C ASP A 218 -14.84 -5.98 6.82
N ILE A 219 -14.04 -6.35 7.83
CA ILE A 219 -13.01 -7.40 7.70
C ILE A 219 -13.71 -8.74 7.44
N PRO A 220 -13.27 -9.51 6.42
CA PRO A 220 -13.84 -10.81 6.13
C PRO A 220 -13.68 -11.74 7.33
N LYS A 221 -14.73 -12.48 7.65
CA LYS A 221 -14.63 -13.57 8.63
C LYS A 221 -13.77 -14.69 8.04
N GLY A 222 -12.66 -14.97 8.69
CA GLY A 222 -11.69 -16.01 8.31
C GLY A 222 -11.51 -17.06 9.39
N ASN A 223 -10.50 -17.91 9.24
CA ASN A 223 -10.06 -18.82 10.29
C ASN A 223 -9.42 -18.00 11.42
N ALA A 224 -9.94 -18.12 12.64
CA ALA A 224 -9.48 -17.37 13.82
C ALA A 224 -7.98 -17.62 14.16
N ASP A 225 -7.48 -18.81 13.85
CA ASP A 225 -6.08 -19.18 14.13
C ASP A 225 -5.11 -18.51 13.12
N MET A 226 -5.62 -18.04 11.99
CA MET A 226 -4.81 -17.47 10.90
C MET A 226 -5.13 -15.99 10.63
N GLN A 227 -6.12 -15.43 11.29
CA GLN A 227 -6.57 -14.07 11.07
C GLN A 227 -6.44 -13.25 12.35
N HIS A 228 -5.60 -12.22 12.31
CA HIS A 228 -5.34 -11.33 13.42
C HIS A 228 -5.85 -9.93 13.09
N VAL A 229 -6.39 -9.23 14.08
CA VAL A 229 -6.84 -7.85 13.93
C VAL A 229 -6.19 -7.01 15.02
N LYS A 230 -5.54 -5.92 14.62
CA LYS A 230 -4.98 -4.92 15.53
C LYS A 230 -5.62 -3.57 15.25
N VAL A 231 -6.12 -2.93 16.29
CA VAL A 231 -6.71 -1.60 16.20
C VAL A 231 -5.78 -0.58 16.85
N PHE A 232 -5.57 0.54 16.16
CA PHE A 232 -4.82 1.69 16.66
C PHE A 232 -5.73 2.91 16.79
N ASP A 233 -5.59 3.69 17.87
CA ASP A 233 -6.29 4.97 18.06
C ASP A 233 -5.67 6.06 17.15
N CYS A 234 -6.02 6.01 15.89
CA CYS A 234 -5.48 6.91 14.88
C CYS A 234 -6.44 7.08 13.70
N GLU A 235 -6.08 7.98 12.78
CA GLU A 235 -6.71 8.15 11.47
C GLU A 235 -6.25 7.06 10.48
N HIS A 236 -6.90 6.98 9.30
CA HIS A 236 -6.60 6.04 8.23
C HIS A 236 -5.09 5.93 7.98
N ILE A 237 -4.54 4.69 7.99
CA ILE A 237 -3.12 4.35 7.77
C ILE A 237 -2.09 5.14 8.60
N SER A 238 -2.50 5.74 9.71
CA SER A 238 -1.60 6.52 10.56
C SER A 238 -1.01 5.74 11.73
N GLY A 239 -1.30 4.45 11.85
CA GLY A 239 -0.88 3.61 12.97
C GLY A 239 0.64 3.57 13.14
N PHE A 240 1.38 3.36 12.06
CA PHE A 240 2.84 3.37 12.09
C PHE A 240 3.41 4.72 12.55
N PHE A 241 2.92 5.83 12.01
CA PHE A 241 3.45 7.16 12.32
C PHE A 241 3.19 7.59 13.77
N LYS A 242 2.13 7.08 14.39
CA LYS A 242 1.81 7.38 15.80
C LYS A 242 2.48 6.44 16.79
N GLN A 243 2.60 5.17 16.45
CA GLN A 243 3.10 4.12 17.35
C GLN A 243 4.02 3.15 16.59
N PRO A 244 5.19 3.63 16.09
CA PRO A 244 6.03 2.86 15.16
C PRO A 244 6.56 1.56 15.79
N VAL A 245 6.91 1.57 17.06
CA VAL A 245 7.41 0.36 17.77
C VAL A 245 6.31 -0.68 17.87
N GLU A 246 5.16 -0.33 18.44
CA GLU A 246 4.03 -1.27 18.62
C GLU A 246 3.53 -1.79 17.27
N TYR A 247 3.48 -0.94 16.24
CA TYR A 247 3.10 -1.32 14.88
C TYR A 247 4.04 -2.39 14.33
N THR A 248 5.35 -2.17 14.44
CA THR A 248 6.37 -3.10 13.95
C THR A 248 6.35 -4.40 14.74
N GLU A 249 6.28 -4.34 16.09
CA GLU A 249 6.18 -5.52 16.93
C GLU A 249 4.94 -6.38 16.63
N THR A 250 3.83 -5.74 16.26
CA THR A 250 2.60 -6.44 15.83
C THR A 250 2.85 -7.26 14.55
N ILE A 251 3.60 -6.69 13.58
CA ILE A 251 3.98 -7.42 12.35
C ILE A 251 4.92 -8.57 12.71
N LEU A 252 5.93 -8.33 13.57
CA LEU A 252 6.87 -9.36 13.99
C LEU A 252 6.20 -10.53 14.73
N ALA A 253 5.18 -10.24 15.54
CA ALA A 253 4.39 -11.26 16.22
C ALA A 253 3.67 -12.19 15.23
N LEU A 254 3.12 -11.63 14.15
CA LEU A 254 2.53 -12.43 13.05
C LEU A 254 3.57 -13.39 12.44
N LEU A 255 4.78 -12.90 12.17
CA LEU A 255 5.83 -13.66 11.48
C LEU A 255 6.42 -14.81 12.33
N LYS A 256 6.26 -14.74 13.65
CA LYS A 256 6.71 -15.79 14.60
C LYS A 256 5.70 -16.92 14.76
N ASN A 257 4.46 -16.72 14.39
CA ASN A 257 3.40 -17.72 14.49
C ASN A 257 3.40 -18.60 13.23
N ASN A 258 4.36 -19.51 13.14
CA ASN A 258 4.46 -20.54 12.09
C ASN A 258 3.78 -21.83 12.52
#